data_62858d317562d26ea6b63a793351bf36
#
_entry.id   62858d317562d26ea6b63a793351bf36
#
_cell.length_a   1.000
_cell.length_b   1.000
_cell.length_c   1.000
_cell.angle_alpha   90.00
_cell.angle_beta   90.00
_cell.angle_gamma   90.00
#
_symmetry.space_group_name_H-M   'P 1'
#
loop_
_entity.id
_entity.type
_entity.pdbx_description
1 polymer ?
#
loop_
_entity_poly.entity_id
_entity_poly.type
_entity_poly.pdbx_seq_one_letter_code
_entity_poly.pdbx_strand_id
1 'polypeptide(L)'
;EQNIFTGHGWLEGMHPPGKVDDMKTFYQVNHHANIAHAKSVIALKELHPEAKVGASFAYSPSYAYDRKPENAMAKADYDDLQNYYWMDAYAYGRYPRAAIQYLKSLGCAPIFEEGDEALMKKAASLIDFMGVNYYQTCVVEFNDINGVGSDHTMNNTGKKGTAKVQGVP
;
A
#
# COMPACT_ATOMS: atom_id res chain seq x y z
N GLU A 1 -3.17 11.72 -0.24
CA GLU A 1 -2.33 10.60 0.25
C GLU A 1 -3.19 9.56 0.93
N GLN A 2 -3.73 8.65 0.13
CA GLN A 2 -4.65 7.61 0.62
C GLN A 2 -4.01 6.74 1.71
N ASN A 3 -2.78 6.31 1.52
CA ASN A 3 -2.07 5.43 2.45
C ASN A 3 -1.87 6.07 3.83
N ILE A 4 -1.62 7.37 3.90
CA ILE A 4 -1.48 8.09 5.17
C ILE A 4 -2.84 8.24 5.86
N PHE A 5 -3.85 8.73 5.12
CA PHE A 5 -5.19 8.91 5.66
C PHE A 5 -5.76 7.59 6.25
N THR A 6 -5.64 6.51 5.50
CA THR A 6 -6.16 5.21 5.95
C THR A 6 -5.31 4.60 7.06
N GLY A 7 -3.97 4.75 7.01
CA GLY A 7 -3.07 4.30 8.07
C GLY A 7 -3.40 4.94 9.40
N HIS A 8 -3.51 6.26 9.43
CA HIS A 8 -3.87 6.99 10.66
C HIS A 8 -5.27 6.67 11.17
N GLY A 9 -6.22 6.34 10.28
CA GLY A 9 -7.60 6.04 10.67
C GLY A 9 -7.82 4.64 11.21
N TRP A 10 -7.15 3.63 10.65
CA TRP A 10 -7.45 2.22 10.96
C TRP A 10 -6.30 1.43 11.58
N LEU A 11 -5.07 1.92 11.51
CA LEU A 11 -3.92 1.25 12.13
C LEU A 11 -3.38 1.99 13.35
N GLU A 12 -3.33 3.32 13.32
CA GLU A 12 -2.69 4.13 14.35
C GLU A 12 -3.68 4.82 15.29
N GLY A 13 -4.94 4.93 14.90
CA GLY A 13 -5.97 5.59 15.69
C GLY A 13 -5.85 7.11 15.79
N MET A 14 -5.01 7.73 14.96
CA MET A 14 -4.73 9.18 15.00
C MET A 14 -5.81 10.02 14.31
N HIS A 15 -6.48 9.45 13.33
CA HIS A 15 -7.60 10.08 12.60
C HIS A 15 -8.88 9.30 12.81
N PRO A 16 -10.07 9.91 12.61
CA PRO A 16 -11.31 9.14 12.53
C PRO A 16 -11.23 8.02 11.48
N PRO A 17 -11.76 6.84 11.76
CA PRO A 17 -12.61 6.44 12.89
C PRO A 17 -11.86 6.05 14.17
N GLY A 18 -10.56 6.26 14.26
CA GLY A 18 -9.78 6.03 15.49
C GLY A 18 -9.56 4.55 15.80
N LYS A 19 -9.51 3.70 14.79
CA LYS A 19 -9.22 2.27 14.92
C LYS A 19 -7.71 2.04 15.07
N VAL A 20 -7.35 1.02 15.82
CA VAL A 20 -5.95 0.62 16.02
C VAL A 20 -5.78 -0.83 15.57
N ASP A 21 -4.74 -1.10 14.82
CA ASP A 21 -4.36 -2.44 14.33
C ASP A 21 -5.51 -3.18 13.58
N ASP A 22 -6.49 -2.45 13.01
CA ASP A 22 -7.60 -3.01 12.24
C ASP A 22 -7.19 -3.26 10.78
N MET A 23 -6.23 -4.16 10.60
CA MET A 23 -5.66 -4.52 9.29
C MET A 23 -6.72 -4.93 8.27
N LYS A 24 -7.71 -5.73 8.70
CA LYS A 24 -8.76 -6.22 7.79
C LYS A 24 -9.57 -5.08 7.21
N THR A 25 -10.05 -4.18 8.06
CA THR A 25 -10.81 -3.02 7.60
C THR A 25 -9.93 -2.05 6.84
N PHE A 26 -8.68 -1.86 7.25
CA PHE A 26 -7.71 -1.01 6.55
C PHE A 26 -7.56 -1.39 5.08
N TYR A 27 -7.30 -2.66 4.76
CA TYR A 27 -7.14 -3.09 3.37
C TYR A 27 -8.45 -3.05 2.59
N GLN A 28 -9.59 -3.32 3.23
CA GLN A 28 -10.89 -3.20 2.57
C GLN A 28 -11.22 -1.73 2.24
N VAL A 29 -10.97 -0.80 3.15
CA VAL A 29 -11.18 0.65 2.92
C VAL A 29 -10.25 1.16 1.82
N ASN A 30 -9.00 0.72 1.79
CA ASN A 30 -8.09 1.06 0.71
C ASN A 30 -8.58 0.54 -0.64
N HIS A 31 -9.14 -0.68 -0.68
CA HIS A 31 -9.74 -1.20 -1.91
C HIS A 31 -10.93 -0.34 -2.36
N HIS A 32 -11.85 -0.02 -1.47
CA HIS A 32 -12.98 0.87 -1.79
C HIS A 32 -12.53 2.25 -2.29
N ALA A 33 -11.47 2.82 -1.69
CA ALA A 33 -10.91 4.08 -2.15
C ALA A 33 -10.26 3.97 -3.55
N ASN A 34 -9.60 2.84 -3.86
CA ASN A 34 -9.08 2.58 -5.19
C ASN A 34 -10.20 2.43 -6.23
N ILE A 35 -11.32 1.80 -5.86
CA ILE A 35 -12.52 1.72 -6.71
C ILE A 35 -13.15 3.10 -6.92
N ALA A 36 -13.24 3.91 -5.87
CA ALA A 36 -13.73 5.29 -5.98
C ALA A 36 -12.83 6.14 -6.89
N HIS A 37 -11.51 6.03 -6.74
CA HIS A 37 -10.53 6.65 -7.64
C HIS A 37 -10.74 6.19 -9.09
N ALA A 38 -10.87 4.91 -9.34
CA ALA A 38 -11.07 4.36 -10.68
C ALA A 38 -12.34 4.92 -11.34
N LYS A 39 -13.47 4.95 -10.60
CA LYS A 39 -14.71 5.56 -11.07
C LYS A 39 -14.55 7.05 -11.39
N SER A 40 -13.84 7.78 -10.53
CA SER A 40 -13.59 9.22 -10.72
C SER A 40 -12.73 9.50 -11.94
N VAL A 41 -11.66 8.73 -12.17
CA VAL A 41 -10.81 8.85 -13.36
C VAL A 41 -11.61 8.64 -14.63
N ILE A 42 -12.40 7.58 -14.69
CA ILE A 42 -13.21 7.23 -15.85
C ILE A 42 -14.23 8.35 -16.13
N ALA A 43 -14.98 8.77 -15.12
CA ALA A 43 -16.00 9.82 -15.26
C ALA A 43 -15.38 11.15 -15.71
N LEU A 44 -14.22 11.53 -15.15
CA LEU A 44 -13.50 12.74 -15.56
C LEU A 44 -13.08 12.68 -17.02
N LYS A 45 -12.52 11.55 -17.46
CA LYS A 45 -12.09 11.39 -18.85
C LYS A 45 -13.25 11.30 -19.85
N GLU A 46 -14.41 10.82 -19.43
CA GLU A 46 -15.63 10.82 -20.25
C GLU A 46 -16.18 12.25 -20.46
N LEU A 47 -16.12 13.07 -19.42
CA LEU A 47 -16.60 14.47 -19.48
C LEU A 47 -15.56 15.42 -20.07
N HIS A 48 -14.29 15.20 -19.79
CA HIS A 48 -13.17 16.05 -20.17
C HIS A 48 -11.98 15.20 -20.64
N PRO A 49 -12.00 14.68 -21.88
CA PRO A 49 -10.95 13.79 -22.39
C PRO A 49 -9.53 14.37 -22.35
N GLU A 50 -9.42 15.71 -22.47
CA GLU A 50 -8.16 16.44 -22.44
C GLU A 50 -7.61 16.69 -21.03
N ALA A 51 -8.44 16.51 -19.99
CA ALA A 51 -8.00 16.75 -18.60
C ALA A 51 -6.91 15.77 -18.21
N LYS A 52 -5.85 16.27 -17.57
CA LYS A 52 -4.79 15.45 -17.01
C LYS A 52 -5.19 14.96 -15.62
N VAL A 53 -5.18 13.66 -15.41
CA VAL A 53 -5.58 13.01 -14.16
C VAL A 53 -4.54 12.01 -13.70
N GLY A 54 -4.32 11.95 -12.41
CA GLY A 54 -3.42 11.00 -11.78
C GLY A 54 -3.77 10.80 -10.31
N ALA A 55 -2.93 10.05 -9.62
CA ALA A 55 -3.02 9.84 -8.18
C ALA A 55 -1.73 10.29 -7.51
N SER A 56 -1.80 10.65 -6.23
CA SER A 56 -0.62 10.87 -5.41
C SER A 56 -0.68 10.06 -4.13
N PHE A 57 0.47 9.63 -3.66
CA PHE A 57 0.60 8.87 -2.42
C PHE A 57 1.94 9.18 -1.74
N ALA A 58 2.03 8.91 -0.45
CA ALA A 58 3.29 9.00 0.27
C ALA A 58 4.15 7.77 -0.05
N TYR A 59 5.32 8.03 -0.59
CA TYR A 59 6.29 7.03 -0.98
C TYR A 59 7.52 7.10 -0.08
N SER A 60 7.89 5.96 0.50
CA SER A 60 9.09 5.83 1.31
C SER A 60 10.01 4.78 0.68
N PRO A 61 10.99 5.20 -0.14
CA PRO A 61 11.96 4.28 -0.71
C PRO A 61 12.59 3.42 0.39
N SER A 62 12.71 2.13 0.15
CA SER A 62 13.29 1.22 1.12
C SER A 62 14.60 0.61 0.64
N TYR A 63 15.50 0.35 1.60
CA TYR A 63 16.78 -0.31 1.39
C TYR A 63 16.94 -1.45 2.38
N ALA A 64 17.51 -2.56 1.93
CA ALA A 64 17.89 -3.62 2.86
C ALA A 64 18.99 -3.13 3.81
N TYR A 65 18.90 -3.51 5.08
CA TYR A 65 19.88 -3.12 6.11
C TYR A 65 21.32 -3.52 5.76
N ASP A 66 21.46 -4.72 5.18
CA ASP A 66 22.73 -5.23 4.66
C ASP A 66 22.48 -6.15 3.44
N ARG A 67 23.51 -6.88 3.00
CA ARG A 67 23.47 -7.77 1.83
C ARG A 67 22.98 -9.19 2.14
N LYS A 68 22.49 -9.45 3.33
CA LYS A 68 21.94 -10.77 3.68
C LYS A 68 20.66 -11.06 2.91
N PRO A 69 20.45 -12.29 2.42
CA PRO A 69 19.25 -12.64 1.65
C PRO A 69 17.95 -12.36 2.41
N GLU A 70 17.92 -12.64 3.71
CA GLU A 70 16.75 -12.37 4.57
C GLU A 70 16.39 -10.89 4.64
N ASN A 71 17.36 -9.98 4.67
CA ASN A 71 17.12 -8.54 4.64
C ASN A 71 16.64 -8.06 3.27
N ALA A 72 17.15 -8.66 2.19
CA ALA A 72 16.67 -8.37 0.85
C ALA A 72 15.22 -8.83 0.65
N MET A 73 14.85 -9.99 1.20
CA MET A 73 13.46 -10.49 1.19
C MET A 73 12.54 -9.60 2.02
N ALA A 74 12.92 -9.27 3.25
CA ALA A 74 12.13 -8.39 4.11
C ALA A 74 11.89 -7.01 3.47
N LYS A 75 12.92 -6.48 2.78
CA LYS A 75 12.79 -5.24 2.01
C LYS A 75 11.78 -5.37 0.86
N ALA A 76 11.80 -6.47 0.13
CA ALA A 76 10.87 -6.71 -0.97
C ALA A 76 9.42 -6.81 -0.45
N ASP A 77 9.20 -7.57 0.63
CA ASP A 77 7.89 -7.70 1.27
C ASP A 77 7.39 -6.34 1.80
N TYR A 78 8.28 -5.54 2.39
CA TYR A 78 7.96 -4.19 2.85
C TYR A 78 7.49 -3.32 1.69
N ASP A 79 8.22 -3.29 0.58
CA ASP A 79 7.86 -2.48 -0.58
C ASP A 79 6.52 -2.91 -1.19
N ASP A 80 6.27 -4.21 -1.28
CA ASP A 80 5.02 -4.73 -1.83
C ASP A 80 3.79 -4.23 -1.05
N LEU A 81 3.91 -4.03 0.26
CA LEU A 81 2.81 -3.62 1.12
C LEU A 81 2.79 -2.12 1.45
N GLN A 82 3.95 -1.46 1.52
CA GLN A 82 4.04 -0.04 1.88
C GLN A 82 4.08 0.91 0.70
N ASN A 83 4.56 0.42 -0.46
CA ASN A 83 4.71 1.24 -1.64
C ASN A 83 3.88 0.69 -2.82
N TYR A 84 4.16 -0.53 -3.24
CA TYR A 84 3.60 -1.06 -4.49
C TYR A 84 2.13 -1.42 -4.38
N TYR A 85 1.59 -1.65 -3.17
CA TYR A 85 0.15 -1.86 -2.98
C TYR A 85 -0.68 -0.73 -3.62
N TRP A 86 -0.26 0.52 -3.45
CA TRP A 86 -0.93 1.68 -4.06
C TRP A 86 -0.42 1.99 -5.46
N MET A 87 0.90 1.94 -5.67
CA MET A 87 1.48 2.24 -6.99
C MET A 87 0.93 1.32 -8.06
N ASP A 88 0.91 0.01 -7.82
CA ASP A 88 0.43 -0.97 -8.79
C ASP A 88 -1.08 -0.85 -9.00
N ALA A 89 -1.85 -0.52 -7.96
CA ALA A 89 -3.29 -0.28 -8.07
C ALA A 89 -3.56 0.89 -9.02
N TYR A 90 -2.81 1.98 -8.91
CA TYR A 90 -2.97 3.14 -9.78
C TYR A 90 -2.37 2.94 -11.17
N ALA A 91 -1.13 2.44 -11.25
CA ALA A 91 -0.40 2.36 -12.51
C ALA A 91 -0.84 1.18 -13.40
N TYR A 92 -1.22 0.07 -12.79
CA TYR A 92 -1.52 -1.19 -13.51
C TYR A 92 -2.93 -1.72 -13.24
N GLY A 93 -3.70 -1.11 -12.36
CA GLY A 93 -5.04 -1.56 -11.98
C GLY A 93 -5.04 -2.95 -11.31
N ARG A 94 -4.01 -3.25 -10.53
CA ARG A 94 -3.88 -4.51 -9.80
C ARG A 94 -3.05 -4.29 -8.54
N TYR A 95 -3.13 -5.24 -7.62
CA TYR A 95 -2.24 -5.29 -6.46
C TYR A 95 -1.05 -6.23 -6.71
N PRO A 96 0.11 -6.03 -6.01
CA PRO A 96 1.20 -6.98 -6.01
C PRO A 96 0.71 -8.35 -5.56
N ARG A 97 1.06 -9.39 -6.32
CA ARG A 97 0.57 -10.76 -6.04
C ARG A 97 1.04 -11.27 -4.68
N ALA A 98 2.30 -10.99 -4.33
CA ALA A 98 2.87 -11.42 -3.05
C ALA A 98 2.14 -10.75 -1.88
N ALA A 99 1.88 -9.43 -1.96
CA ALA A 99 1.09 -8.71 -0.96
C ALA A 99 -0.29 -9.34 -0.75
N ILE A 100 -1.03 -9.61 -1.83
CA ILE A 100 -2.37 -10.22 -1.71
C ILE A 100 -2.31 -11.64 -1.12
N GLN A 101 -1.31 -12.45 -1.48
CA GLN A 101 -1.14 -13.78 -0.91
C GLN A 101 -0.84 -13.72 0.60
N TYR A 102 0.02 -12.80 0.99
CA TYR A 102 0.32 -12.56 2.39
C TYR A 102 -0.92 -12.12 3.18
N LEU A 103 -1.66 -11.13 2.66
CA LEU A 103 -2.88 -10.65 3.29
C LEU A 103 -3.96 -11.75 3.39
N LYS A 104 -4.05 -12.65 2.42
CA LYS A 104 -4.93 -13.82 2.49
C LYS A 104 -4.54 -14.76 3.62
N SER A 105 -3.24 -15.00 3.83
CA SER A 105 -2.78 -15.85 4.94
C SER A 105 -3.11 -15.28 6.31
N LEU A 106 -3.23 -13.95 6.41
CA LEU A 106 -3.65 -13.24 7.63
C LEU A 106 -5.16 -13.04 7.75
N GLY A 107 -5.95 -13.41 6.73
CA GLY A 107 -7.39 -13.13 6.68
C GLY A 107 -7.74 -11.64 6.52
N CYS A 108 -6.78 -10.83 6.03
CA CYS A 108 -6.89 -9.38 5.86
C CYS A 108 -6.96 -8.93 4.41
N ALA A 109 -6.94 -9.84 3.43
CA ALA A 109 -7.06 -9.47 2.02
C ALA A 109 -8.41 -8.80 1.75
N PRO A 110 -8.43 -7.75 0.89
CA PRO A 110 -9.70 -7.12 0.52
C PRO A 110 -10.58 -8.08 -0.26
N ILE A 111 -11.89 -7.92 -0.08
CA ILE A 111 -12.93 -8.61 -0.85
C ILE A 111 -13.15 -7.79 -2.12
N PHE A 112 -13.08 -8.45 -3.26
CA PHE A 112 -13.38 -7.86 -4.57
C PHE A 112 -14.83 -8.17 -4.93
N GLU A 113 -15.50 -7.15 -5.45
CA GLU A 113 -16.81 -7.33 -6.09
C GLU A 113 -16.63 -7.63 -7.59
N GLU A 114 -17.69 -8.13 -8.20
CA GLU A 114 -17.69 -8.39 -9.64
C GLU A 114 -17.44 -7.10 -10.43
N GLY A 115 -16.45 -7.13 -11.30
CA GLY A 115 -16.06 -5.99 -12.13
C GLY A 115 -14.98 -5.09 -11.57
N ASP A 116 -14.59 -5.19 -10.29
CA ASP A 116 -13.58 -4.33 -9.68
C ASP A 116 -12.23 -4.37 -10.41
N GLU A 117 -11.75 -5.56 -10.76
CA GLU A 117 -10.49 -5.69 -11.49
C GLU A 117 -10.54 -5.04 -12.87
N ALA A 118 -11.66 -5.19 -13.59
CA ALA A 118 -11.83 -4.59 -14.91
C ALA A 118 -11.90 -3.06 -14.81
N LEU A 119 -12.58 -2.55 -13.78
CA LEU A 119 -12.69 -1.13 -13.50
C LEU A 119 -11.33 -0.51 -13.18
N MET A 120 -10.57 -1.12 -12.29
CA MET A 120 -9.22 -0.68 -11.92
C MET A 120 -8.30 -0.67 -13.14
N LYS A 121 -8.31 -1.72 -13.97
CA LYS A 121 -7.50 -1.79 -15.19
C LYS A 121 -7.89 -0.71 -16.21
N LYS A 122 -9.20 -0.45 -16.39
CA LYS A 122 -9.67 0.63 -17.26
C LYS A 122 -9.15 1.97 -16.76
N ALA A 123 -9.27 2.27 -15.48
CA ALA A 123 -8.79 3.52 -14.91
C ALA A 123 -7.26 3.69 -15.05
N ALA A 124 -6.48 2.64 -14.76
CA ALA A 124 -5.04 2.65 -14.90
C ALA A 124 -4.56 2.98 -16.34
N SER A 125 -5.33 2.58 -17.36
CA SER A 125 -5.02 2.94 -18.75
C SER A 125 -5.32 4.40 -19.10
N LEU A 126 -6.00 5.13 -18.23
CA LEU A 126 -6.45 6.49 -18.46
C LEU A 126 -5.69 7.53 -17.63
N ILE A 127 -4.92 7.14 -16.63
CA ILE A 127 -4.14 8.10 -15.84
C ILE A 127 -2.96 8.64 -16.66
N ASP A 128 -2.64 9.91 -16.47
CA ASP A 128 -1.59 10.62 -17.20
C ASP A 128 -0.30 10.76 -16.40
N PHE A 129 -0.38 10.75 -15.08
CA PHE A 129 0.78 10.93 -14.20
C PHE A 129 0.57 10.24 -12.84
N MET A 130 1.66 10.06 -12.13
CA MET A 130 1.66 9.63 -10.74
C MET A 130 2.43 10.64 -9.90
N GLY A 131 1.77 11.18 -8.88
CA GLY A 131 2.38 12.08 -7.91
C GLY A 131 3.00 11.29 -6.76
N VAL A 132 4.21 11.63 -6.42
CA VAL A 132 4.96 11.01 -5.33
C VAL A 132 5.31 12.06 -4.28
N ASN A 133 4.83 11.87 -3.06
CA ASN A 133 5.21 12.68 -1.92
C ASN A 133 6.32 11.92 -1.17
N TYR A 134 7.53 12.44 -1.25
CA TYR A 134 8.71 11.86 -0.59
C TYR A 134 9.06 12.64 0.67
N TYR A 135 9.12 11.95 1.79
CA TYR A 135 9.49 12.54 3.07
C TYR A 135 10.74 11.92 3.67
N GLN A 136 10.89 10.62 3.55
CA GLN A 136 11.97 9.87 4.18
C GLN A 136 12.27 8.58 3.44
N THR A 137 13.47 8.08 3.67
CA THR A 137 13.92 6.76 3.24
C THR A 137 13.84 5.79 4.41
N CYS A 138 13.49 4.53 4.15
CA CYS A 138 13.43 3.48 5.16
C CYS A 138 14.55 2.46 4.96
N VAL A 139 15.13 1.98 6.05
CA VAL A 139 16.04 0.83 6.05
C VAL A 139 15.33 -0.34 6.71
N VAL A 140 15.23 -1.46 6.00
CA VAL A 140 14.48 -2.64 6.42
C VAL A 140 15.44 -3.75 6.83
N GLU A 141 15.29 -4.24 8.05
CA GLU A 141 16.00 -5.39 8.58
C GLU A 141 15.01 -6.52 8.86
N PHE A 142 15.36 -7.73 8.45
CA PHE A 142 14.61 -8.94 8.80
C PHE A 142 14.53 -9.11 10.31
N ASN A 143 13.34 -9.40 10.80
CA ASN A 143 13.10 -9.61 12.22
C ASN A 143 12.42 -10.97 12.42
N ASP A 144 13.18 -11.92 13.00
CA ASP A 144 12.75 -13.31 13.24
C ASP A 144 12.10 -13.49 14.62
N ILE A 145 11.35 -12.52 15.09
CA ILE A 145 10.71 -12.64 16.42
C ILE A 145 9.54 -13.64 16.43
N ASN A 146 9.27 -14.42 15.43
CA ASN A 146 8.29 -15.55 15.44
C ASN A 146 8.39 -16.39 14.17
N GLY A 147 9.52 -16.39 13.49
CA GLY A 147 9.66 -17.08 12.20
C GLY A 147 8.86 -16.46 11.08
N VAL A 148 8.36 -15.23 11.26
CA VAL A 148 7.65 -14.48 10.24
C VAL A 148 8.50 -13.26 9.89
N GLY A 149 8.98 -13.22 8.66
CA GLY A 149 10.03 -12.30 8.22
C GLY A 149 9.68 -10.83 8.13
N SER A 150 8.42 -10.46 8.19
CA SER A 150 8.03 -9.06 8.17
C SER A 150 6.61 -8.90 8.68
N ASP A 151 6.41 -7.97 9.58
CA ASP A 151 5.10 -7.45 9.91
C ASP A 151 4.98 -6.07 9.26
N HIS A 152 3.96 -5.88 8.48
CA HIS A 152 3.76 -4.72 7.63
C HIS A 152 2.91 -3.64 8.28
N THR A 153 2.90 -3.57 9.59
CA THR A 153 2.33 -2.42 10.27
C THR A 153 3.21 -1.20 10.04
N MET A 154 2.62 -0.06 9.75
CA MET A 154 3.31 1.22 9.56
C MET A 154 4.13 1.66 10.78
N ASN A 155 3.95 1.02 11.91
CA ASN A 155 4.67 1.23 13.15
C ASN A 155 5.86 0.28 13.31
N ASN A 156 6.95 0.66 12.74
CA ASN A 156 8.22 -0.04 12.76
C ASN A 156 8.94 -0.01 14.11
N THR A 157 8.26 -0.27 15.16
CA THR A 157 8.81 -0.18 16.53
C THR A 157 9.38 -1.49 17.04
N GLY A 158 9.71 -2.43 16.15
CA GLY A 158 10.23 -3.74 16.55
C GLY A 158 9.17 -4.59 17.26
N LYS A 159 7.90 -4.39 16.91
CA LYS A 159 6.83 -5.28 17.32
C LYS A 159 7.07 -6.68 16.76
N LYS A 160 6.61 -7.65 17.49
CA LYS A 160 6.69 -9.09 17.22
C LYS A 160 6.25 -9.39 15.79
N GLY A 161 7.13 -9.92 14.95
CA GLY A 161 6.87 -10.23 13.54
C GLY A 161 7.10 -9.09 12.55
N THR A 162 7.62 -7.94 12.96
CA THR A 162 7.83 -6.79 12.07
C THR A 162 9.22 -6.74 11.49
N ALA A 163 9.33 -6.34 10.24
CA ALA A 163 10.58 -5.80 9.74
C ALA A 163 10.95 -4.56 10.55
N LYS A 164 12.17 -4.53 11.08
CA LYS A 164 12.69 -3.35 11.75
C LYS A 164 13.01 -2.30 10.69
N VAL A 165 12.31 -1.20 10.71
CA VAL A 165 12.55 -0.09 9.79
C VAL A 165 13.21 1.05 10.55
N GLN A 166 14.36 1.50 10.06
CA GLN A 166 15.00 2.73 10.50
C GLN A 166 14.75 3.81 9.44
N GLY A 167 14.19 4.95 9.88
CA GLY A 167 14.19 6.14 9.06
C GLY A 167 15.62 6.64 8.89
N VAL A 168 16.03 6.87 7.64
CA VAL A 168 17.27 7.53 7.30
C VAL A 168 16.89 8.90 6.75
N PRO A 169 17.42 10.03 7.32
CA PRO A 169 17.13 11.35 6.82
C PRO A 169 17.64 11.59 5.40
#